data_cfa512384245fa66d2cb58307a65d0a9
#
_entry.id   cfa512384245fa66d2cb58307a65d0a9
#
_cell.length_a   1.000
_cell.length_b   1.000
_cell.length_c   1.000
_cell.angle_alpha   90.00
_cell.angle_beta   90.00
_cell.angle_gamma   90.00
#
_symmetry.space_group_name_H-M   'P 1'
#
loop_
_entity.id
_entity.type
_entity.pdbx_description
1 polymer ?
#
loop_
_entity_poly.entity_id
_entity_poly.type
_entity_poly.pdbx_seq_one_letter_code
_entity_poly.pdbx_strand_id
1 'polypeptide(L)'
;MGIGMIVAALLGPISAVLITLFWERHRRTHEQKQTVLQTLLATRGRYSDPGYSWAIRTIPMHFAKNSKVMKSHADYLDMVRTAPSEENRETVHRESGRRESVLISEILQALGYKGLSAVQIESYTAQGLTYRERLLEDAMLALPESPGTRNAVPIMRKLWRLD
;
A
#
# COMPACT_ATOMS: atom_id res chain seq x y z
N MET A 1 -5.71 57.02 19.99
CA MET A 1 -5.73 55.64 19.44
C MET A 1 -4.54 54.89 19.96
N GLY A 2 -4.74 53.93 20.85
CA GLY A 2 -3.67 53.28 21.57
C GLY A 2 -2.93 52.23 20.74
N ILE A 3 -1.63 52.09 20.99
CA ILE A 3 -0.73 51.09 20.44
C ILE A 3 -1.36 49.66 20.47
N GLY A 4 -2.17 49.35 21.48
CA GLY A 4 -2.89 48.08 21.59
C GLY A 4 -3.88 47.82 20.45
N MET A 5 -4.49 48.85 19.86
CA MET A 5 -5.44 48.70 18.76
C MET A 5 -4.74 48.36 17.46
N ILE A 6 -3.53 48.91 17.25
CA ILE A 6 -2.69 48.62 16.08
C ILE A 6 -2.15 47.18 16.15
N VAL A 7 -1.71 46.76 17.35
CA VAL A 7 -1.20 45.42 17.61
C VAL A 7 -2.31 44.36 17.40
N ALA A 8 -3.53 44.61 17.88
CA ALA A 8 -4.66 43.73 17.70
C ALA A 8 -5.07 43.60 16.23
N ALA A 9 -5.04 44.71 15.46
CA ALA A 9 -5.36 44.73 14.04
C ALA A 9 -4.34 43.92 13.19
N LEU A 10 -3.09 43.84 13.61
CA LEU A 10 -2.04 43.06 12.93
C LEU A 10 -2.02 41.58 13.36
N LEU A 11 -2.31 41.27 14.63
CA LEU A 11 -2.29 39.90 15.13
C LEU A 11 -3.42 39.04 14.56
N GLY A 12 -4.59 39.64 14.29
CA GLY A 12 -5.74 38.93 13.70
C GLY A 12 -5.43 38.26 12.37
N PRO A 13 -5.00 38.98 11.33
CA PRO A 13 -4.65 38.41 10.04
C PRO A 13 -3.49 37.41 10.11
N ILE A 14 -2.47 37.65 10.93
CA ILE A 14 -1.31 36.74 11.08
C ILE A 14 -1.74 35.41 11.69
N SER A 15 -2.54 35.45 12.76
CA SER A 15 -3.03 34.20 13.39
C SER A 15 -3.96 33.43 12.45
N ALA A 16 -4.81 34.09 11.67
CA ALA A 16 -5.65 33.41 10.69
C ALA A 16 -4.82 32.69 9.63
N VAL A 17 -3.78 33.32 9.10
CA VAL A 17 -2.87 32.71 8.11
C VAL A 17 -2.12 31.51 8.73
N LEU A 18 -1.61 31.64 9.94
CA LEU A 18 -0.91 30.55 10.62
C LEU A 18 -1.82 29.34 10.86
N ILE A 19 -3.07 29.56 11.28
CA ILE A 19 -4.06 28.50 11.47
C ILE A 19 -4.35 27.84 10.13
N THR A 20 -4.56 28.58 9.06
CA THR A 20 -4.84 28.06 7.72
C THR A 20 -3.67 27.20 7.22
N LEU A 21 -2.42 27.68 7.35
CA LEU A 21 -1.23 26.95 6.93
C LEU A 21 -1.06 25.63 7.74
N PHE A 22 -1.34 25.68 9.04
CA PHE A 22 -1.27 24.49 9.89
C PHE A 22 -2.31 23.45 9.47
N TRP A 23 -3.54 23.87 9.23
CA TRP A 23 -4.63 23.01 8.76
C TRP A 23 -4.33 22.40 7.39
N GLU A 24 -3.85 23.20 6.46
CA GLU A 24 -3.50 22.74 5.12
C GLU A 24 -2.37 21.71 5.14
N ARG A 25 -1.33 21.95 5.96
CA ARG A 25 -0.24 20.99 6.13
C ARG A 25 -0.73 19.66 6.72
N HIS A 26 -1.61 19.72 7.71
CA HIS A 26 -2.18 18.54 8.34
C HIS A 26 -3.04 17.75 7.35
N ARG A 27 -3.88 18.44 6.59
CA ARG A 27 -4.73 17.87 5.55
C ARG A 27 -3.90 17.18 4.46
N ARG A 28 -2.88 17.83 3.92
CA ARG A 28 -2.00 17.25 2.88
C ARG A 28 -1.31 15.96 3.39
N THR A 29 -0.83 15.96 4.63
CA THR A 29 -0.23 14.76 5.22
C THR A 29 -1.24 13.60 5.33
N HIS A 30 -2.48 13.92 5.67
CA HIS A 30 -3.55 12.91 5.75
C HIS A 30 -3.91 12.38 4.36
N GLU A 31 -4.03 13.24 3.37
CA GLU A 31 -4.31 12.87 1.95
C GLU A 31 -3.21 11.95 1.39
N GLN A 32 -1.93 12.24 1.65
CA GLN A 32 -0.82 11.39 1.25
C GLN A 32 -0.90 9.99 1.86
N LYS A 33 -1.23 9.88 3.15
CA LYS A 33 -1.43 8.60 3.82
C LYS A 33 -2.61 7.82 3.23
N GLN A 34 -3.70 8.50 2.89
CA GLN A 34 -4.84 7.89 2.21
C GLN A 34 -4.46 7.38 0.82
N THR A 35 -3.66 8.14 0.06
CA THR A 35 -3.16 7.72 -1.26
C THR A 35 -2.36 6.42 -1.16
N VAL A 36 -1.47 6.29 -0.18
CA VAL A 36 -0.72 5.05 0.07
C VAL A 36 -1.67 3.88 0.34
N LEU A 37 -2.66 4.06 1.21
CA LEU A 37 -3.66 3.04 1.51
C LEU A 37 -4.47 2.65 0.27
N GLN A 38 -4.99 3.63 -0.47
CA GLN A 38 -5.79 3.39 -1.68
C GLN A 38 -4.98 2.63 -2.74
N THR A 39 -3.72 3.00 -2.92
CA THR A 39 -2.83 2.29 -3.85
C THR A 39 -2.61 0.85 -3.41
N LEU A 40 -2.33 0.60 -2.12
CA LEU A 40 -2.18 -0.77 -1.60
C LEU A 40 -3.43 -1.61 -1.82
N LEU A 41 -4.62 -1.05 -1.55
CA LEU A 41 -5.88 -1.76 -1.75
C LEU A 41 -6.17 -2.03 -3.23
N ALA A 42 -5.88 -1.08 -4.12
CA ALA A 42 -6.10 -1.20 -5.55
C ALA A 42 -5.14 -2.18 -6.24
N THR A 43 -3.92 -2.32 -5.70
CA THR A 43 -2.87 -3.18 -6.29
C THR A 43 -2.64 -4.46 -5.50
N ARG A 44 -3.49 -4.74 -4.52
CA ARG A 44 -3.38 -5.92 -3.66
C ARG A 44 -3.41 -7.20 -4.48
N GLY A 45 -2.49 -8.13 -4.15
CA GLY A 45 -2.34 -9.39 -4.90
C GLY A 45 -1.57 -9.25 -6.22
N ARG A 46 -1.28 -8.03 -6.68
CA ARG A 46 -0.47 -7.74 -7.87
C ARG A 46 0.90 -7.24 -7.47
N TYR A 47 1.72 -8.12 -6.91
CA TYR A 47 3.03 -7.77 -6.33
C TYR A 47 4.04 -7.21 -7.36
N SER A 48 3.83 -7.50 -8.64
CA SER A 48 4.61 -6.94 -9.76
C SER A 48 4.17 -5.54 -10.20
N ASP A 49 3.04 -5.04 -9.69
CA ASP A 49 2.55 -3.71 -10.02
C ASP A 49 3.50 -2.63 -9.46
N PRO A 50 3.99 -1.69 -10.29
CA PRO A 50 4.86 -0.61 -9.82
C PRO A 50 4.23 0.25 -8.71
N GLY A 51 2.89 0.43 -8.74
CA GLY A 51 2.15 1.14 -7.71
C GLY A 51 2.21 0.42 -6.36
N TYR A 52 2.13 -0.92 -6.36
CA TYR A 52 2.31 -1.71 -5.16
C TYR A 52 3.69 -1.49 -4.52
N SER A 53 4.74 -1.62 -5.33
CA SER A 53 6.11 -1.40 -4.87
C SER A 53 6.33 0.02 -4.35
N TRP A 54 5.75 1.00 -5.04
CA TRP A 54 5.80 2.39 -4.59
C TRP A 54 5.11 2.57 -3.24
N ALA A 55 3.90 2.05 -3.08
CA ALA A 55 3.13 2.17 -1.84
C ALA A 55 3.88 1.54 -0.65
N ILE A 56 4.40 0.31 -0.79
CA ILE A 56 5.18 -0.36 0.26
C ILE A 56 6.42 0.45 0.65
N ARG A 57 7.15 0.99 -0.32
CA ARG A 57 8.39 1.78 -0.07
C ARG A 57 8.13 3.13 0.60
N THR A 58 6.96 3.71 0.40
CA THR A 58 6.62 5.03 0.95
C THR A 58 5.98 4.97 2.34
N ILE A 59 5.58 3.79 2.84
CA ILE A 59 5.04 3.61 4.19
C ILE A 59 5.92 4.27 5.27
N PRO A 60 7.25 4.03 5.32
CA PRO A 60 8.10 4.63 6.35
C PRO A 60 8.10 6.16 6.32
N MET A 61 7.96 6.77 5.14
CA MET A 61 7.93 8.23 4.99
C MET A 61 6.68 8.84 5.62
N HIS A 62 5.54 8.16 5.49
CA HIS A 62 4.25 8.68 5.92
C HIS A 62 3.84 8.22 7.33
N PHE A 63 4.32 7.05 7.77
CA PHE A 63 3.91 6.39 9.01
C PHE A 63 5.03 6.21 10.02
N ALA A 64 6.20 6.88 9.87
CA ALA A 64 7.36 6.75 10.76
C ALA A 64 7.03 6.91 12.26
N LYS A 65 6.03 7.73 12.59
CA LYS A 65 5.61 7.99 13.98
C LYS A 65 4.65 6.92 14.53
N ASN A 66 4.18 5.99 13.71
CA ASN A 66 3.25 4.93 14.11
C ASN A 66 4.01 3.61 14.25
N SER A 67 4.36 3.25 15.48
CA SER A 67 5.15 2.05 15.78
C SER A 67 4.48 0.75 15.34
N LYS A 68 3.14 0.67 15.39
CA LYS A 68 2.39 -0.52 14.96
C LYS A 68 2.49 -0.74 13.46
N VAL A 69 2.26 0.33 12.68
CA VAL A 69 2.40 0.27 11.21
C VAL A 69 3.84 -0.08 10.83
N MET A 70 4.83 0.54 11.48
CA MET A 70 6.25 0.27 11.19
C MET A 70 6.64 -1.17 11.51
N LYS A 71 6.13 -1.73 12.63
CA LYS A 71 6.35 -3.13 12.97
C LYS A 71 5.73 -4.06 11.93
N SER A 72 4.45 -3.88 11.60
CA SER A 72 3.77 -4.72 10.60
C SER A 72 4.41 -4.60 9.21
N HIS A 73 4.95 -3.42 8.86
CA HIS A 73 5.69 -3.22 7.63
C HIS A 73 7.01 -4.01 7.63
N ALA A 74 7.76 -4.00 8.73
CA ALA A 74 8.98 -4.80 8.88
C ALA A 74 8.69 -6.30 8.80
N ASP A 75 7.66 -6.77 9.53
CA ASP A 75 7.24 -8.18 9.54
C ASP A 75 6.82 -8.65 8.14
N TYR A 76 6.16 -7.78 7.36
CA TYR A 76 5.81 -8.04 5.97
C TYR A 76 7.04 -8.13 5.07
N LEU A 77 7.97 -7.18 5.16
CA LEU A 77 9.19 -7.18 4.35
C LEU A 77 10.09 -8.38 4.63
N ASP A 78 10.20 -8.81 5.89
CA ASP A 78 10.96 -10.00 6.25
C ASP A 78 10.39 -11.26 5.58
N MET A 79 9.07 -11.35 5.50
CA MET A 79 8.42 -12.45 4.80
C MET A 79 8.67 -12.43 3.31
N VAL A 80 8.56 -11.27 2.67
CA VAL A 80 8.77 -11.11 1.22
C VAL A 80 10.23 -11.39 0.81
N ARG A 81 11.18 -11.15 1.70
CA ARG A 81 12.60 -11.47 1.48
C ARG A 81 12.91 -12.95 1.55
N THR A 82 12.06 -13.74 2.19
CA THR A 82 12.23 -15.18 2.29
C THR A 82 11.94 -15.81 0.94
N ALA A 83 12.99 -16.34 0.29
CA ALA A 83 12.83 -17.02 -0.99
C ALA A 83 11.98 -18.30 -0.79
N PRO A 84 10.87 -18.47 -1.52
CA PRO A 84 10.07 -19.67 -1.43
C PRO A 84 10.81 -20.85 -2.08
N SER A 85 10.84 -22.00 -1.40
CA SER A 85 11.17 -23.28 -2.02
C SER A 85 9.91 -23.88 -2.65
N GLU A 86 10.05 -24.88 -3.51
CA GLU A 86 8.87 -25.56 -4.09
C GLU A 86 7.95 -26.15 -3.04
N GLU A 87 8.51 -26.72 -1.97
CA GLU A 87 7.75 -27.34 -0.88
C GLU A 87 6.97 -26.35 -0.02
N ASN A 88 7.47 -25.11 0.13
CA ASN A 88 6.85 -24.12 1.02
C ASN A 88 6.19 -22.95 0.30
N ARG A 89 6.15 -22.96 -1.05
CA ARG A 89 5.63 -21.84 -1.87
C ARG A 89 4.23 -21.41 -1.47
N GLU A 90 3.32 -22.36 -1.30
CA GLU A 90 1.94 -22.06 -0.92
C GLU A 90 1.84 -21.48 0.51
N THR A 91 2.62 -22.03 1.43
CA THR A 91 2.66 -21.56 2.81
C THR A 91 3.23 -20.14 2.89
N VAL A 92 4.32 -19.86 2.15
CA VAL A 92 4.94 -18.53 2.06
C VAL A 92 3.96 -17.53 1.44
N HIS A 93 3.27 -17.91 0.38
CA HIS A 93 2.29 -17.05 -0.28
C HIS A 93 1.10 -16.71 0.64
N ARG A 94 0.54 -17.70 1.33
CA ARG A 94 -0.55 -17.50 2.28
C ARG A 94 -0.13 -16.63 3.46
N GLU A 95 1.05 -16.88 4.04
CA GLU A 95 1.57 -16.11 5.16
C GLU A 95 1.89 -14.65 4.75
N SER A 96 2.42 -14.44 3.55
CA SER A 96 2.67 -13.09 3.02
C SER A 96 1.36 -12.31 2.84
N GLY A 97 0.31 -12.93 2.31
CA GLY A 97 -1.02 -12.32 2.21
C GLY A 97 -1.64 -12.00 3.58
N ARG A 98 -1.43 -12.87 4.57
CA ARG A 98 -1.86 -12.61 5.95
C ARG A 98 -1.15 -11.41 6.56
N ARG A 99 0.17 -11.32 6.41
CA ARG A 99 0.96 -10.18 6.93
C ARG A 99 0.63 -8.88 6.20
N GLU A 100 0.38 -8.94 4.91
CA GLU A 100 -0.13 -7.80 4.15
C GLU A 100 -1.48 -7.31 4.71
N SER A 101 -2.40 -8.23 5.01
CA SER A 101 -3.70 -7.90 5.60
C SER A 101 -3.56 -7.23 6.97
N VAL A 102 -2.62 -7.69 7.80
CA VAL A 102 -2.30 -7.06 9.09
C VAL A 102 -1.74 -5.65 8.87
N LEU A 103 -0.80 -5.47 7.94
CA LEU A 103 -0.24 -4.16 7.61
C LEU A 103 -1.34 -3.17 7.17
N ILE A 104 -2.22 -3.58 6.27
CA ILE A 104 -3.34 -2.75 5.79
C ILE A 104 -4.27 -2.40 6.97
N SER A 105 -4.57 -3.36 7.86
CA SER A 105 -5.39 -3.12 9.05
C SER A 105 -4.77 -2.06 9.98
N GLU A 106 -3.47 -2.12 10.22
CA GLU A 106 -2.76 -1.15 11.05
C GLU A 106 -2.73 0.25 10.40
N ILE A 107 -2.60 0.32 9.06
CA ILE A 107 -2.68 1.59 8.32
C ILE A 107 -4.09 2.18 8.42
N LEU A 108 -5.14 1.37 8.26
CA LEU A 108 -6.53 1.80 8.42
C LEU A 108 -6.78 2.36 9.83
N GLN A 109 -6.32 1.67 10.87
CA GLN A 109 -6.43 2.15 12.24
C GLN A 109 -5.67 3.46 12.47
N ALA A 110 -4.48 3.60 11.89
CA ALA A 110 -3.67 4.81 11.94
C ALA A 110 -4.33 6.02 11.25
N LEU A 111 -5.21 5.77 10.29
CA LEU A 111 -6.02 6.76 9.59
C LEU A 111 -7.37 7.04 10.28
N GLY A 112 -7.68 6.32 11.38
CA GLY A 112 -8.91 6.50 12.15
C GLY A 112 -10.08 5.64 11.67
N TYR A 113 -9.88 4.74 10.69
CA TYR A 113 -10.91 3.78 10.28
C TYR A 113 -10.99 2.66 11.33
N LYS A 114 -12.05 2.67 12.11
CA LYS A 114 -12.30 1.66 13.16
C LYS A 114 -13.19 0.54 12.62
N GLY A 115 -12.94 -0.69 13.08
CA GLY A 115 -13.82 -1.83 12.81
C GLY A 115 -13.44 -2.74 11.64
N LEU A 116 -12.34 -2.46 10.91
CA LEU A 116 -11.83 -3.36 9.88
C LEU A 116 -10.65 -4.16 10.42
N SER A 117 -10.90 -5.42 10.72
CA SER A 117 -9.84 -6.37 11.12
C SER A 117 -9.11 -6.94 9.91
N ALA A 118 -7.90 -7.48 10.12
CA ALA A 118 -7.13 -8.14 9.07
C ALA A 118 -7.94 -9.29 8.39
N VAL A 119 -8.72 -10.04 9.16
CA VAL A 119 -9.59 -11.13 8.66
C VAL A 119 -10.68 -10.59 7.73
N GLN A 120 -11.30 -9.47 8.08
CA GLN A 120 -12.30 -8.83 7.22
C GLN A 120 -11.67 -8.29 5.94
N ILE A 121 -10.50 -7.68 6.03
CA ILE A 121 -9.76 -7.19 4.86
C ILE A 121 -9.41 -8.36 3.93
N GLU A 122 -9.02 -9.50 4.48
CA GLU A 122 -8.74 -10.72 3.72
C GLU A 122 -9.99 -11.25 3.02
N SER A 123 -11.15 -11.24 3.68
CA SER A 123 -12.42 -11.67 3.10
C SER A 123 -12.94 -10.73 2.00
N TYR A 124 -12.66 -9.43 2.09
CA TYR A 124 -13.00 -8.44 1.07
C TYR A 124 -12.05 -8.47 -0.13
N THR A 125 -10.91 -9.14 -0.02
CA THR A 125 -10.08 -9.42 -1.19
C THR A 125 -10.91 -10.32 -2.09
N ALA A 126 -11.42 -9.72 -3.17
CA ALA A 126 -12.35 -10.39 -4.04
C ALA A 126 -11.69 -11.66 -4.60
N GLN A 127 -11.96 -12.80 -3.99
CA GLN A 127 -11.51 -14.12 -4.47
C GLN A 127 -11.81 -14.28 -5.96
N GLY A 128 -12.91 -13.67 -6.43
CA GLY A 128 -13.27 -13.66 -7.83
C GLY A 128 -12.39 -12.84 -8.76
N LEU A 129 -11.82 -11.71 -8.30
CA LEU A 129 -10.89 -10.91 -9.10
C LEU A 129 -9.51 -11.58 -9.17
N THR A 130 -9.00 -12.06 -8.05
CA THR A 130 -7.73 -12.82 -8.02
C THR A 130 -7.81 -14.09 -8.85
N TYR A 131 -8.95 -14.78 -8.84
CA TYR A 131 -9.17 -15.97 -9.69
C TYR A 131 -9.19 -15.60 -11.18
N ARG A 132 -9.85 -14.51 -11.57
CA ARG A 132 -9.85 -14.02 -12.95
C ARG A 132 -8.47 -13.56 -13.42
N GLU A 133 -7.72 -12.90 -12.57
CA GLU A 133 -6.35 -12.49 -12.86
C GLU A 133 -5.47 -13.72 -13.08
N ARG A 134 -5.54 -14.74 -12.21
CA ARG A 134 -4.84 -16.03 -12.41
C ARG A 134 -5.24 -16.73 -13.69
N LEU A 135 -6.54 -16.79 -14.01
CA LEU A 135 -7.00 -17.35 -15.27
C LEU A 135 -6.44 -16.62 -16.49
N LEU A 136 -6.34 -15.29 -16.41
CA LEU A 136 -5.74 -14.49 -17.48
C LEU A 136 -4.22 -14.74 -17.60
N GLU A 137 -3.53 -14.89 -16.47
CA GLU A 137 -2.11 -15.25 -16.43
C GLU A 137 -1.89 -16.64 -17.01
N ASP A 138 -2.65 -17.63 -16.58
CA ASP A 138 -2.61 -18.99 -17.10
C ASP A 138 -2.95 -19.05 -18.61
N ALA A 139 -3.94 -18.25 -19.02
CA ALA A 139 -4.29 -18.14 -20.44
C ALA A 139 -3.18 -17.47 -21.26
N MET A 140 -2.52 -16.44 -20.74
CA MET A 140 -1.37 -15.80 -21.39
C MET A 140 -0.17 -16.75 -21.50
N LEU A 141 0.07 -17.58 -20.48
CA LEU A 141 1.13 -18.58 -20.48
C LEU A 141 0.82 -19.76 -21.42
N ALA A 142 -0.45 -20.07 -21.61
CA ALA A 142 -0.92 -21.13 -22.51
C ALA A 142 -1.02 -20.69 -23.99
N LEU A 143 -0.91 -19.38 -24.28
CA LEU A 143 -0.91 -18.88 -25.65
C LEU A 143 0.28 -19.47 -26.43
N PRO A 144 0.06 -20.06 -27.64
CA PRO A 144 1.13 -20.54 -28.46
C PRO A 144 2.08 -19.36 -28.78
N GLU A 145 3.38 -19.64 -28.75
CA GLU A 145 4.42 -18.66 -29.07
C GLU A 145 4.20 -18.07 -30.46
N SER A 146 3.49 -16.97 -30.53
CA SER A 146 3.45 -16.17 -31.76
C SER A 146 4.78 -15.40 -31.90
N PRO A 147 5.17 -14.99 -33.11
CA PRO A 147 6.39 -14.20 -33.30
C PRO A 147 6.48 -12.94 -32.41
N GLY A 148 5.32 -12.37 -32.02
CA GLY A 148 5.24 -11.23 -31.12
C GLY A 148 5.33 -11.58 -29.63
N THR A 149 4.95 -12.79 -29.24
CA THR A 149 4.97 -13.23 -27.83
C THR A 149 6.23 -14.01 -27.48
N ARG A 150 6.98 -14.49 -28.51
CA ARG A 150 8.19 -15.30 -28.33
C ARG A 150 9.23 -14.67 -27.38
N ASN A 151 9.36 -13.35 -27.39
CA ASN A 151 10.29 -12.61 -26.51
C ASN A 151 9.68 -12.22 -25.17
N ALA A 152 8.36 -12.16 -25.06
CA ALA A 152 7.66 -11.75 -23.84
C ALA A 152 7.50 -12.91 -22.84
N VAL A 153 7.22 -14.13 -23.32
CA VAL A 153 7.01 -15.31 -22.48
C VAL A 153 8.23 -15.66 -21.61
N PRO A 154 9.47 -15.72 -22.14
CA PRO A 154 10.66 -15.97 -21.31
C PRO A 154 10.91 -14.87 -20.28
N ILE A 155 10.67 -13.62 -20.65
CA ILE A 155 10.81 -12.48 -19.73
C ILE A 155 9.77 -12.57 -18.60
N MET A 156 8.52 -12.91 -18.93
CA MET A 156 7.46 -13.09 -17.97
C MET A 156 7.74 -14.28 -17.05
N ARG A 157 8.15 -15.45 -17.58
CA ARG A 157 8.56 -16.61 -16.77
C ARG A 157 9.65 -16.25 -15.78
N LYS A 158 10.68 -15.54 -16.25
CA LYS A 158 11.79 -15.09 -15.39
C LYS A 158 11.37 -14.08 -14.33
N LEU A 159 10.45 -13.16 -14.66
CA LEU A 159 9.88 -12.20 -13.71
C LEU A 159 9.00 -12.90 -12.67
N TRP A 160 8.29 -13.95 -13.06
CA TRP A 160 7.36 -14.67 -12.20
C TRP A 160 7.98 -15.92 -11.55
N ARG A 161 9.29 -16.20 -11.82
CA ARG A 161 10.02 -17.36 -11.29
C ARG A 161 9.26 -18.68 -11.45
N LEU A 162 8.72 -18.88 -12.65
CA LEU A 162 8.00 -20.10 -13.03
C LEU A 162 8.93 -21.13 -13.71
N ASP A 163 10.26 -20.94 -13.63
CA ASP A 163 11.27 -21.90 -14.10
C ASP A 163 11.68 -22.84 -12.97
#